data_3f294265f948349a233dd7a34a168da5
#
_entry.id   3f294265f948349a233dd7a34a168da5
#
_cell.length_a   1.000
_cell.length_b   1.000
_cell.length_c   1.000
_cell.angle_alpha   90.00
_cell.angle_beta   90.00
_cell.angle_gamma   90.00
#
_symmetry.space_group_name_H-M   'P 1'
#
loop_
_entity.id
_entity.type
_entity.pdbx_description
1 polymer ?
#
loop_
_entity_poly.entity_id
_entity_poly.type
_entity_poly.pdbx_seq_one_letter_code
_entity_poly.pdbx_strand_id
1 'polypeptide(L)'
;MSALFPTTVIGSLPRPAWVRDVILDRKAGRLSEEEADRLLDSAVDTAIRLQERAGMEEITDGEWRRESYVKVFAERVRGFQVDLMRSGGLPHPAVVAPIEYHRPIAAGEVAYVRARTARHVKVALPAPYLLGRRIWHPEHSRRAYPKRERFMADCAQALHREIEAIRAAGAHTVQLDEPWLATLVDPRFRAEEGITDPDSEMALCAELMNQVLDGVHGIHTSMHLCHAHFNRQHKTAGPYDLIMPTLARIRVDTISLELATPVAGGLDALRRFPEGVRLGLGCIDHTDRHVETADDVVARVEAALHHVAASRIVLHPDCGFSPSVQNPMDLDEAYGKLKALAAGADRLRIRHSG
;
A
#
# COMPACT_ATOMS: atom_id res chain seq x y z
N MET A 1 2.72 25.39 -10.64
CA MET A 1 1.74 24.94 -9.63
C MET A 1 1.43 23.49 -9.94
N SER A 2 1.47 22.60 -8.95
CA SER A 2 1.01 21.22 -9.13
C SER A 2 -0.46 21.23 -9.54
N ALA A 3 -0.85 20.37 -10.50
CA ALA A 3 -2.26 20.24 -10.89
C ALA A 3 -3.11 19.85 -9.68
N LEU A 4 -4.34 20.39 -9.57
CA LEU A 4 -5.31 19.97 -8.57
C LEU A 4 -5.69 18.49 -8.80
N PHE A 5 -6.06 17.78 -7.74
CA PHE A 5 -6.56 16.42 -7.79
C PHE A 5 -5.67 15.45 -8.60
N PRO A 6 -4.35 15.36 -8.33
CA PRO A 6 -3.51 14.41 -9.01
C PRO A 6 -3.99 12.98 -8.73
N THR A 7 -3.83 12.10 -9.73
CA THR A 7 -4.28 10.71 -9.64
C THR A 7 -3.13 9.75 -9.42
N THR A 8 -3.33 8.79 -8.52
CA THR A 8 -2.36 7.72 -8.22
C THR A 8 -3.08 6.38 -8.03
N VAL A 9 -2.32 5.30 -8.02
CA VAL A 9 -2.77 3.96 -7.61
C VAL A 9 -2.22 3.65 -6.22
N ILE A 10 -2.80 2.68 -5.52
CA ILE A 10 -2.23 2.23 -4.24
C ILE A 10 -0.97 1.40 -4.48
N GLY A 11 -1.02 0.40 -5.36
CA GLY A 11 0.14 -0.41 -5.70
C GLY A 11 -0.22 -1.50 -6.69
N SER A 12 -0.85 -2.56 -6.19
CA SER A 12 -1.11 -3.77 -6.95
C SER A 12 -2.22 -3.63 -7.99
N LEU A 13 -1.97 -4.20 -9.18
CA LEU A 13 -2.97 -4.45 -10.22
C LEU A 13 -3.34 -5.94 -10.26
N PRO A 14 -4.52 -6.31 -10.81
CA PRO A 14 -4.89 -7.69 -11.01
C PRO A 14 -3.84 -8.41 -11.87
N ARG A 15 -3.34 -9.55 -11.38
CA ARG A 15 -2.34 -10.35 -12.11
C ARG A 15 -3.06 -11.30 -13.06
N PRO A 16 -2.80 -11.25 -14.38
CA PRO A 16 -3.20 -12.31 -15.30
C PRO A 16 -2.72 -13.68 -14.83
N ALA A 17 -3.42 -14.75 -15.19
CA ALA A 17 -3.08 -16.11 -14.76
C ALA A 17 -1.63 -16.46 -15.07
N TRP A 18 -1.16 -16.16 -16.31
CA TRP A 18 0.19 -16.46 -16.74
C TRP A 18 1.27 -15.73 -15.90
N VAL A 19 1.00 -14.51 -15.39
CA VAL A 19 1.93 -13.80 -14.48
C VAL A 19 2.07 -14.54 -13.16
N ARG A 20 0.94 -15.03 -12.62
CA ARG A 20 0.95 -15.84 -11.40
C ARG A 20 1.71 -17.16 -11.62
N ASP A 21 1.49 -17.79 -12.77
CA ASP A 21 2.17 -19.04 -13.12
C ASP A 21 3.68 -18.84 -13.20
N VAL A 22 4.17 -17.75 -13.80
CA VAL A 22 5.60 -17.41 -13.84
C VAL A 22 6.18 -17.25 -12.43
N ILE A 23 5.48 -16.55 -11.54
CA ILE A 23 5.91 -16.36 -10.14
C ILE A 23 6.01 -17.72 -9.42
N LEU A 24 5.00 -18.58 -9.59
CA LEU A 24 4.97 -19.91 -8.98
C LEU A 24 6.01 -20.85 -9.59
N ASP A 25 6.25 -20.79 -10.89
CA ASP A 25 7.24 -21.61 -11.60
C ASP A 25 8.66 -21.24 -11.21
N ARG A 26 8.95 -19.93 -11.07
CA ARG A 26 10.21 -19.44 -10.52
C ARG A 26 10.44 -19.99 -9.11
N LYS A 27 9.43 -19.86 -8.24
CA LYS A 27 9.49 -20.34 -6.87
C LYS A 27 9.69 -21.85 -6.76
N ALA A 28 9.10 -22.61 -7.66
CA ALA A 28 9.24 -24.06 -7.74
C ALA A 28 10.52 -24.53 -8.45
N GLY A 29 11.35 -23.60 -8.94
CA GLY A 29 12.57 -23.91 -9.71
C GLY A 29 12.31 -24.50 -11.11
N ARG A 30 11.08 -24.34 -11.63
CA ARG A 30 10.73 -24.76 -13.01
C ARG A 30 11.18 -23.75 -14.06
N LEU A 31 11.33 -22.49 -13.67
CA LEU A 31 11.99 -21.44 -14.45
C LEU A 31 13.24 -20.97 -13.72
N SER A 32 14.28 -20.66 -14.46
CA SER A 32 15.44 -19.93 -13.93
C SER A 32 15.02 -18.49 -13.54
N GLU A 33 15.79 -17.86 -12.64
CA GLU A 33 15.58 -16.45 -12.29
C GLU A 33 15.59 -15.55 -13.54
N GLU A 34 16.53 -15.77 -14.45
CA GLU A 34 16.67 -14.99 -15.69
C GLU A 34 15.47 -15.15 -16.64
N GLU A 35 14.96 -16.37 -16.79
CA GLU A 35 13.77 -16.63 -17.62
C GLU A 35 12.52 -15.99 -17.01
N ALA A 36 12.34 -16.15 -15.71
CA ALA A 36 11.23 -15.54 -14.98
C ALA A 36 11.31 -14.02 -15.07
N ASP A 37 12.47 -13.41 -14.87
CA ASP A 37 12.65 -11.96 -14.95
C ASP A 37 12.31 -11.42 -16.34
N ARG A 38 12.72 -12.08 -17.43
CA ARG A 38 12.36 -11.68 -18.80
C ARG A 38 10.85 -11.71 -19.05
N LEU A 39 10.17 -12.75 -18.55
CA LEU A 39 8.71 -12.86 -18.68
C LEU A 39 7.99 -11.78 -17.85
N LEU A 40 8.46 -11.55 -16.61
CA LEU A 40 7.90 -10.53 -15.72
C LEU A 40 8.21 -9.12 -16.20
N ASP A 41 9.32 -8.90 -16.93
CA ASP A 41 9.62 -7.64 -17.61
C ASP A 41 8.48 -7.27 -18.59
N SER A 42 8.11 -8.20 -19.46
CA SER A 42 7.00 -8.01 -20.41
C SER A 42 5.66 -7.80 -19.71
N ALA A 43 5.46 -8.47 -18.58
CA ALA A 43 4.28 -8.27 -17.75
C ALA A 43 4.22 -6.84 -17.20
N VAL A 44 5.30 -6.35 -16.59
CA VAL A 44 5.37 -5.00 -16.04
C VAL A 44 5.20 -3.94 -17.12
N ASP A 45 5.75 -4.14 -18.33
CA ASP A 45 5.50 -3.24 -19.46
C ASP A 45 3.99 -3.12 -19.77
N THR A 46 3.24 -4.23 -19.66
CA THR A 46 1.78 -4.23 -19.84
C THR A 46 1.11 -3.45 -18.70
N ALA A 47 1.54 -3.64 -17.45
CA ALA A 47 1.00 -2.92 -16.29
C ALA A 47 1.23 -1.40 -16.40
N ILE A 48 2.41 -0.99 -16.86
CA ILE A 48 2.73 0.43 -17.12
C ILE A 48 1.77 0.99 -18.18
N ARG A 49 1.65 0.32 -19.34
CA ARG A 49 0.80 0.79 -20.45
C ARG A 49 -0.67 0.86 -20.08
N LEU A 50 -1.16 -0.06 -19.25
CA LEU A 50 -2.54 -0.04 -18.77
C LEU A 50 -2.80 1.23 -17.97
N GLN A 51 -1.94 1.56 -17.01
CA GLN A 51 -2.09 2.75 -16.17
C GLN A 51 -1.96 4.06 -16.99
N GLU A 52 -0.99 4.12 -17.91
CA GLU A 52 -0.82 5.27 -18.81
C GLU A 52 -2.06 5.49 -19.70
N ARG A 53 -2.62 4.42 -20.29
CA ARG A 53 -3.83 4.49 -21.12
C ARG A 53 -5.08 4.83 -20.31
N ALA A 54 -5.13 4.46 -19.05
CA ALA A 54 -6.20 4.87 -18.15
C ALA A 54 -6.12 6.35 -17.77
N GLY A 55 -5.00 7.02 -18.03
CA GLY A 55 -4.80 8.44 -17.74
C GLY A 55 -4.18 8.72 -16.38
N MET A 56 -3.60 7.73 -15.71
CA MET A 56 -2.98 7.90 -14.40
C MET A 56 -1.73 8.77 -14.46
N GLU A 57 -1.55 9.68 -13.51
CA GLU A 57 -0.40 10.60 -13.45
C GLU A 57 0.77 9.99 -12.68
N GLU A 58 0.47 9.22 -11.65
CA GLU A 58 1.47 8.47 -10.90
C GLU A 58 1.13 6.98 -10.95
N ILE A 59 2.12 6.16 -11.30
CA ILE A 59 1.96 4.74 -11.61
C ILE A 59 2.96 3.87 -10.84
N THR A 60 2.68 2.56 -10.80
CA THR A 60 3.54 1.51 -10.22
C THR A 60 3.88 0.45 -11.27
N ASP A 61 4.68 -0.54 -10.89
CA ASP A 61 4.89 -1.78 -11.67
C ASP A 61 3.70 -2.76 -11.59
N GLY A 62 2.61 -2.37 -10.91
CA GLY A 62 1.46 -3.21 -10.62
C GLY A 62 1.74 -4.32 -9.60
N GLU A 63 2.92 -4.35 -9.00
CA GLU A 63 3.44 -5.41 -8.12
C GLU A 63 3.46 -6.79 -8.81
N TRP A 64 3.59 -6.83 -10.13
CA TRP A 64 3.49 -8.07 -10.90
C TRP A 64 4.72 -8.98 -10.77
N ARG A 65 5.78 -8.52 -10.09
CA ARG A 65 6.95 -9.34 -9.74
C ARG A 65 6.83 -10.01 -8.38
N ARG A 66 5.84 -9.60 -7.56
CA ARG A 66 5.70 -10.00 -6.16
C ARG A 66 4.63 -11.08 -5.98
N GLU A 67 4.90 -12.09 -5.16
CA GLU A 67 3.87 -13.03 -4.73
C GLU A 67 2.85 -12.33 -3.81
N SER A 68 3.34 -11.46 -2.93
CA SER A 68 2.55 -10.69 -1.97
C SER A 68 3.31 -9.42 -1.55
N TYR A 69 2.58 -8.36 -1.28
CA TYR A 69 3.16 -7.10 -0.81
C TYR A 69 3.91 -7.23 0.53
N VAL A 70 3.55 -8.20 1.38
CA VAL A 70 4.26 -8.46 2.65
C VAL A 70 5.46 -9.38 2.45
N LYS A 71 5.31 -10.43 1.63
CA LYS A 71 6.38 -11.43 1.41
C LYS A 71 7.62 -10.84 0.78
N VAL A 72 7.50 -9.82 -0.06
CA VAL A 72 8.65 -9.19 -0.73
C VAL A 72 9.73 -8.75 0.26
N PHE A 73 9.35 -8.30 1.45
CA PHE A 73 10.30 -7.94 2.50
C PHE A 73 11.08 -9.17 2.99
N ALA A 74 10.37 -10.26 3.33
CA ALA A 74 10.99 -11.48 3.84
C ALA A 74 11.83 -12.23 2.79
N GLU A 75 11.52 -12.06 1.49
CA GLU A 75 12.25 -12.66 0.37
C GLU A 75 13.57 -11.92 0.07
N ARG A 76 13.65 -10.62 0.42
CA ARG A 76 14.78 -9.75 0.10
C ARG A 76 15.67 -9.42 1.29
N VAL A 77 15.19 -9.57 2.50
CA VAL A 77 15.91 -9.35 3.76
C VAL A 77 16.24 -10.72 4.37
N ARG A 78 17.44 -10.91 4.90
CA ARG A 78 17.82 -12.16 5.58
C ARG A 78 17.16 -12.25 6.97
N GLY A 79 17.08 -13.47 7.50
CA GLY A 79 16.55 -13.74 8.85
C GLY A 79 15.18 -14.40 8.85
N PHE A 80 14.62 -14.70 7.68
CA PHE A 80 13.28 -15.27 7.54
C PHE A 80 13.28 -16.71 7.04
N GLN A 81 12.28 -17.45 7.51
CA GLN A 81 11.75 -18.64 6.83
C GLN A 81 10.49 -18.20 6.07
N VAL A 82 10.57 -18.13 4.73
CA VAL A 82 9.55 -17.47 3.90
C VAL A 82 8.26 -18.29 3.80
N ASP A 83 8.37 -19.61 3.73
CA ASP A 83 7.25 -20.54 3.52
C ASP A 83 7.03 -21.46 4.71
N LEU A 84 6.85 -20.88 5.89
CA LEU A 84 6.52 -21.63 7.09
C LEU A 84 5.04 -22.07 7.04
N MET A 85 4.81 -23.40 7.06
CA MET A 85 3.44 -23.92 7.19
C MET A 85 2.94 -23.71 8.61
N ARG A 86 1.80 -23.02 8.73
CA ARG A 86 1.13 -22.77 10.02
C ARG A 86 -0.14 -23.58 10.12
N SER A 87 -0.55 -23.92 11.34
CA SER A 87 -1.81 -24.61 11.60
C SER A 87 -2.97 -23.81 10.95
N GLY A 88 -3.63 -24.40 9.96
CA GLY A 88 -4.85 -23.86 9.33
C GLY A 88 -4.66 -23.16 8.01
N GLY A 89 -3.52 -23.25 7.27
CA GLY A 89 -3.60 -22.63 5.97
C GLY A 89 -2.37 -22.47 5.11
N LEU A 90 -2.30 -21.33 4.51
CA LEU A 90 -1.29 -20.94 3.53
C LEU A 90 0.07 -20.71 4.22
N PRO A 91 1.19 -21.02 3.55
CA PRO A 91 2.51 -20.72 4.07
C PRO A 91 2.69 -19.21 4.24
N HIS A 92 3.18 -18.80 5.40
CA HIS A 92 3.50 -17.42 5.74
C HIS A 92 4.96 -17.27 6.15
N PRO A 93 5.58 -16.12 5.90
CA PRO A 93 6.92 -15.87 6.41
C PRO A 93 6.92 -15.74 7.93
N ALA A 94 8.01 -16.20 8.56
CA ALA A 94 8.31 -15.96 9.96
C ALA A 94 9.77 -15.50 10.11
N VAL A 95 10.02 -14.54 11.00
CA VAL A 95 11.38 -14.18 11.38
C VAL A 95 11.92 -15.22 12.33
N VAL A 96 13.09 -15.81 11.99
CA VAL A 96 13.72 -16.93 12.74
C VAL A 96 15.16 -16.63 13.15
N ALA A 97 15.75 -15.55 12.63
CA ALA A 97 17.07 -15.06 12.99
C ALA A 97 17.07 -13.53 12.99
N PRO A 98 18.10 -12.86 13.56
CA PRO A 98 18.25 -11.41 13.41
C PRO A 98 18.24 -11.01 11.93
N ILE A 99 17.47 -9.96 11.60
CA ILE A 99 17.35 -9.55 10.20
C ILE A 99 18.57 -8.77 9.73
N GLU A 100 18.89 -8.94 8.44
CA GLU A 100 19.97 -8.22 7.77
C GLU A 100 19.48 -7.70 6.41
N TYR A 101 19.47 -6.38 6.25
CA TYR A 101 19.26 -5.76 4.93
C TYR A 101 20.56 -5.92 4.12
N HIS A 102 20.56 -6.81 3.14
CA HIS A 102 21.75 -7.15 2.34
C HIS A 102 21.62 -6.81 0.86
N ARG A 103 20.40 -6.56 0.37
CA ARG A 103 20.11 -6.13 -1.01
C ARG A 103 18.83 -5.29 -1.07
N PRO A 104 18.67 -4.44 -2.09
CA PRO A 104 17.44 -3.67 -2.27
C PRO A 104 16.20 -4.56 -2.38
N ILE A 105 15.10 -4.08 -1.78
CA ILE A 105 13.79 -4.77 -1.77
C ILE A 105 13.05 -4.49 -3.07
N ALA A 106 12.89 -3.20 -3.41
CA ALA A 106 12.07 -2.73 -4.53
C ALA A 106 12.78 -1.70 -5.44
N ALA A 107 14.00 -1.25 -5.09
CA ALA A 107 14.71 -0.25 -5.91
C ALA A 107 14.94 -0.70 -7.36
N GLY A 108 15.15 -2.01 -7.61
CA GLY A 108 15.24 -2.57 -8.96
C GLY A 108 13.93 -2.46 -9.75
N GLU A 109 12.78 -2.65 -9.08
CA GLU A 109 11.45 -2.45 -9.69
C GLU A 109 11.25 -0.99 -10.10
N VAL A 110 11.64 -0.05 -9.24
CA VAL A 110 11.60 1.39 -9.53
C VAL A 110 12.47 1.73 -10.73
N ALA A 111 13.73 1.30 -10.77
CA ALA A 111 14.64 1.58 -11.87
C ALA A 111 14.08 1.06 -13.21
N TYR A 112 13.46 -0.12 -13.19
CA TYR A 112 12.81 -0.70 -14.37
C TYR A 112 11.67 0.18 -14.89
N VAL A 113 10.75 0.60 -14.02
CA VAL A 113 9.61 1.45 -14.39
C VAL A 113 10.08 2.82 -14.87
N ARG A 114 11.03 3.44 -14.15
CA ARG A 114 11.59 4.75 -14.52
C ARG A 114 12.16 4.80 -15.93
N ALA A 115 12.78 3.72 -16.36
CA ALA A 115 13.34 3.63 -17.72
C ALA A 115 12.27 3.52 -18.83
N ARG A 116 10.99 3.32 -18.49
CA ARG A 116 9.91 2.98 -19.43
C ARG A 116 8.75 3.96 -19.47
N THR A 117 8.70 4.93 -18.57
CA THR A 117 7.63 5.90 -18.49
C THR A 117 8.13 7.31 -18.19
N ALA A 118 7.39 8.31 -18.68
CA ALA A 118 7.55 9.70 -18.28
C ALA A 118 6.63 10.08 -17.09
N ARG A 119 5.77 9.18 -16.64
CA ARG A 119 4.87 9.39 -15.49
C ARG A 119 5.66 9.42 -14.18
N HIS A 120 5.07 9.97 -13.14
CA HIS A 120 5.58 9.82 -11.79
C HIS A 120 5.57 8.33 -11.41
N VAL A 121 6.64 7.88 -10.77
CA VAL A 121 6.78 6.48 -10.33
C VAL A 121 6.66 6.41 -8.82
N LYS A 122 5.73 5.60 -8.39
CA LYS A 122 5.47 5.26 -6.99
C LYS A 122 5.83 3.80 -6.74
N VAL A 123 6.25 3.52 -5.53
CA VAL A 123 6.46 2.16 -5.04
C VAL A 123 5.88 2.01 -3.64
N ALA A 124 5.21 0.87 -3.39
CA ALA A 124 4.66 0.53 -2.08
C ALA A 124 5.53 -0.51 -1.37
N LEU A 125 5.71 -0.32 -0.06
CA LEU A 125 6.40 -1.22 0.85
C LEU A 125 5.52 -1.50 2.08
N PRO A 126 5.60 -2.70 2.68
CA PRO A 126 4.92 -2.96 3.95
C PRO A 126 5.54 -2.14 5.08
N ALA A 127 4.73 -1.52 5.92
CA ALA A 127 5.19 -0.75 7.06
C ALA A 127 5.70 -1.63 8.21
N PRO A 128 6.54 -1.12 9.12
CA PRO A 128 7.20 -1.94 10.14
C PRO A 128 6.22 -2.51 11.19
N TYR A 129 5.15 -1.79 11.53
CA TYR A 129 4.16 -2.29 12.47
C TYR A 129 3.37 -3.46 11.86
N LEU A 130 2.93 -3.33 10.59
CA LEU A 130 2.35 -4.44 9.82
C LEU A 130 3.28 -5.67 9.80
N LEU A 131 4.58 -5.48 9.51
CA LEU A 131 5.55 -6.58 9.47
C LEU A 131 5.62 -7.30 10.82
N GLY A 132 5.68 -6.56 11.93
CA GLY A 132 5.68 -7.13 13.26
C GLY A 132 4.42 -7.91 13.60
N ARG A 133 3.26 -7.41 13.17
CA ARG A 133 1.97 -8.09 13.42
C ARG A 133 1.81 -9.35 12.57
N ARG A 134 2.38 -9.38 11.37
CA ARG A 134 2.18 -10.47 10.38
C ARG A 134 3.26 -11.53 10.40
N ILE A 135 4.50 -11.18 10.72
CA ILE A 135 5.67 -12.05 10.50
C ILE A 135 6.33 -12.50 11.81
N TRP A 136 6.16 -11.77 12.91
CA TRP A 136 6.66 -12.22 14.20
C TRP A 136 5.66 -13.19 14.86
N HIS A 137 6.15 -14.37 15.27
CA HIS A 137 5.36 -15.42 15.90
C HIS A 137 6.04 -15.94 17.16
N PRO A 138 5.31 -16.05 18.29
CA PRO A 138 5.89 -16.51 19.54
C PRO A 138 6.66 -17.82 19.44
N GLU A 139 6.15 -18.78 18.67
CA GLU A 139 6.74 -20.13 18.56
C GLU A 139 8.04 -20.14 17.75
N HIS A 140 8.17 -19.31 16.74
CA HIS A 140 9.27 -19.34 15.78
C HIS A 140 10.25 -18.18 15.97
N SER A 141 9.76 -17.03 16.42
CA SER A 141 10.50 -15.78 16.40
C SER A 141 11.16 -15.43 17.74
N ARG A 142 10.67 -15.91 18.88
CA ARG A 142 11.17 -15.53 20.22
C ARG A 142 12.65 -15.79 20.44
N ARG A 143 13.21 -16.81 19.79
CA ARG A 143 14.65 -17.09 19.92
C ARG A 143 15.50 -15.99 19.30
N ALA A 144 15.07 -15.46 18.16
CA ALA A 144 15.77 -14.37 17.47
C ALA A 144 15.40 -13.00 18.05
N TYR A 145 14.12 -12.83 18.34
CA TYR A 145 13.51 -11.60 18.84
C TYR A 145 12.58 -11.90 20.03
N PRO A 146 13.07 -11.83 21.27
CA PRO A 146 12.25 -12.09 22.46
C PRO A 146 11.03 -11.17 22.57
N LYS A 147 11.11 -9.96 22.01
CA LYS A 147 10.04 -8.98 21.92
C LYS A 147 9.78 -8.56 20.47
N ARG A 148 8.51 -8.51 20.08
CA ARG A 148 8.05 -8.10 18.76
C ARG A 148 8.50 -6.68 18.38
N GLU A 149 8.46 -5.77 19.35
CA GLU A 149 8.81 -4.35 19.18
C GLU A 149 10.27 -4.18 18.71
N ARG A 150 11.17 -5.04 19.19
CA ARG A 150 12.58 -5.02 18.73
C ARG A 150 12.68 -5.43 17.25
N PHE A 151 11.95 -6.45 16.83
CA PHE A 151 11.88 -6.84 15.42
C PHE A 151 11.31 -5.71 14.54
N MET A 152 10.23 -5.06 15.01
CA MET A 152 9.63 -3.92 14.30
C MET A 152 10.63 -2.77 14.13
N ALA A 153 11.42 -2.46 15.16
CA ALA A 153 12.45 -1.42 15.09
C ALA A 153 13.56 -1.77 14.09
N ASP A 154 13.99 -3.03 14.03
CA ASP A 154 14.96 -3.48 13.03
C ASP A 154 14.37 -3.46 11.61
N CYS A 155 13.07 -3.78 11.45
CA CYS A 155 12.35 -3.58 10.18
C CYS A 155 12.33 -2.10 9.77
N ALA A 156 12.09 -1.18 10.71
CA ALA A 156 12.10 0.25 10.42
C ALA A 156 13.47 0.71 9.90
N GLN A 157 14.58 0.24 10.48
CA GLN A 157 15.93 0.53 9.99
C GLN A 157 16.18 -0.04 8.58
N ALA A 158 15.71 -1.25 8.30
CA ALA A 158 15.85 -1.87 6.98
C ALA A 158 15.03 -1.10 5.92
N LEU A 159 13.81 -0.69 6.25
CA LEU A 159 12.96 0.12 5.38
C LEU A 159 13.52 1.53 5.14
N HIS A 160 14.11 2.15 6.16
CA HIS A 160 14.80 3.44 5.99
C HIS A 160 15.92 3.34 4.93
N ARG A 161 16.77 2.29 5.01
CA ARG A 161 17.82 2.04 4.00
C ARG A 161 17.23 1.77 2.62
N GLU A 162 16.11 1.06 2.55
CA GLU A 162 15.41 0.79 1.29
C GLU A 162 14.88 2.08 0.67
N ILE A 163 14.33 3.01 1.45
CA ILE A 163 13.84 4.31 0.94
C ILE A 163 14.99 5.09 0.27
N GLU A 164 16.19 5.07 0.83
CA GLU A 164 17.35 5.70 0.21
C GLU A 164 17.72 5.03 -1.13
N ALA A 165 17.66 3.70 -1.21
CA ALA A 165 17.88 2.97 -2.46
C ALA A 165 16.79 3.27 -3.52
N ILE A 166 15.54 3.35 -3.11
CA ILE A 166 14.37 3.70 -3.93
C ILE A 166 14.50 5.13 -4.46
N ARG A 167 14.90 6.08 -3.61
CA ARG A 167 15.14 7.46 -4.00
C ARG A 167 16.27 7.55 -5.03
N ALA A 168 17.37 6.83 -4.80
CA ALA A 168 18.50 6.76 -5.75
C ALA A 168 18.10 6.13 -7.10
N ALA A 169 17.15 5.19 -7.09
CA ALA A 169 16.58 4.59 -8.30
C ALA A 169 15.60 5.53 -9.05
N GLY A 170 15.26 6.68 -8.48
CA GLY A 170 14.48 7.74 -9.12
C GLY A 170 12.97 7.62 -8.93
N ALA A 171 12.48 6.99 -7.87
CA ALA A 171 11.07 7.08 -7.50
C ALA A 171 10.68 8.51 -7.15
N HIS A 172 9.44 8.89 -7.46
CA HIS A 172 8.85 10.16 -7.04
C HIS A 172 8.18 10.02 -5.67
N THR A 173 7.55 8.86 -5.42
CA THR A 173 6.83 8.58 -4.19
C THR A 173 7.19 7.20 -3.65
N VAL A 174 7.43 7.11 -2.34
CA VAL A 174 7.42 5.86 -1.58
C VAL A 174 6.18 5.84 -0.69
N GLN A 175 5.43 4.74 -0.74
CA GLN A 175 4.27 4.49 0.09
C GLN A 175 4.58 3.39 1.11
N LEU A 176 4.20 3.60 2.36
CA LEU A 176 4.25 2.60 3.42
C LEU A 176 2.82 2.10 3.69
N ASP A 177 2.56 0.82 3.45
CA ASP A 177 1.25 0.22 3.66
C ASP A 177 1.09 -0.23 5.11
N GLU A 178 0.13 0.39 5.83
CA GLU A 178 -0.11 0.12 7.26
C GLU A 178 -1.60 -0.15 7.54
N PRO A 179 -2.20 -1.17 6.95
CA PRO A 179 -3.60 -1.49 7.21
C PRO A 179 -3.89 -1.86 8.68
N TRP A 180 -2.90 -2.36 9.42
CA TRP A 180 -3.09 -2.78 10.80
C TRP A 180 -3.39 -1.64 11.75
N LEU A 181 -2.91 -0.43 11.50
CA LEU A 181 -3.32 0.74 12.28
C LEU A 181 -4.82 1.02 12.09
N ALA A 182 -5.32 0.94 10.85
CA ALA A 182 -6.74 1.15 10.58
C ALA A 182 -7.63 0.06 11.20
N THR A 183 -7.16 -1.21 11.27
CA THR A 183 -7.95 -2.28 11.89
C THR A 183 -8.17 -2.09 13.39
N LEU A 184 -7.37 -1.25 14.06
CA LEU A 184 -7.55 -0.93 15.49
C LEU A 184 -8.84 -0.14 15.79
N VAL A 185 -9.51 0.40 14.77
CA VAL A 185 -10.81 1.07 14.98
C VAL A 185 -11.91 0.06 15.32
N ASP A 186 -11.82 -1.19 14.86
CA ASP A 186 -12.82 -2.24 15.10
C ASP A 186 -12.60 -2.92 16.47
N PRO A 187 -13.52 -2.78 17.44
CA PRO A 187 -13.39 -3.41 18.76
C PRO A 187 -13.42 -4.94 18.68
N ARG A 188 -14.10 -5.53 17.70
CA ARG A 188 -14.13 -6.99 17.51
C ARG A 188 -12.76 -7.49 17.11
N PHE A 189 -12.10 -6.81 16.16
CA PHE A 189 -10.76 -7.14 15.74
C PHE A 189 -9.75 -7.03 16.90
N ARG A 190 -9.84 -5.97 17.72
CA ARG A 190 -8.98 -5.83 18.89
C ARG A 190 -9.14 -7.01 19.86
N ALA A 191 -10.39 -7.45 20.10
CA ALA A 191 -10.66 -8.59 20.96
C ALA A 191 -10.11 -9.91 20.40
N GLU A 192 -10.29 -10.16 19.09
CA GLU A 192 -9.76 -11.34 18.39
C GLU A 192 -8.22 -11.41 18.43
N GLU A 193 -7.55 -10.27 18.28
CA GLU A 193 -6.09 -10.16 18.28
C GLU A 193 -5.49 -10.00 19.70
N GLY A 194 -6.33 -10.00 20.75
CA GLY A 194 -5.89 -9.84 22.13
C GLY A 194 -5.28 -8.45 22.43
N ILE A 195 -5.72 -7.42 21.70
CA ILE A 195 -5.23 -6.05 21.88
C ILE A 195 -6.02 -5.40 23.00
N THR A 196 -5.41 -5.32 24.18
CA THR A 196 -6.02 -4.74 25.39
C THR A 196 -5.71 -3.24 25.56
N ASP A 197 -4.63 -2.77 24.95
CA ASP A 197 -4.19 -1.37 25.00
C ASP A 197 -3.95 -0.85 23.56
N PRO A 198 -5.03 -0.42 22.88
CA PRO A 198 -4.92 0.11 21.52
C PRO A 198 -4.14 1.43 21.45
N ASP A 199 -4.12 2.23 22.50
CA ASP A 199 -3.39 3.50 22.53
C ASP A 199 -1.88 3.27 22.47
N SER A 200 -1.36 2.31 23.22
CA SER A 200 0.05 1.89 23.12
C SER A 200 0.41 1.32 21.76
N GLU A 201 -0.46 0.51 21.14
CA GLU A 201 -0.24 -0.03 19.79
C GLU A 201 -0.24 1.10 18.73
N MET A 202 -1.15 2.07 18.84
CA MET A 202 -1.19 3.25 17.98
C MET A 202 0.05 4.14 18.16
N ALA A 203 0.50 4.35 19.40
CA ALA A 203 1.71 5.12 19.69
C ALA A 203 2.96 4.44 19.10
N LEU A 204 3.08 3.12 19.27
CA LEU A 204 4.17 2.33 18.69
C LEU A 204 4.19 2.43 17.15
N CYS A 205 3.02 2.32 16.51
CA CYS A 205 2.91 2.46 15.05
C CYS A 205 3.44 3.83 14.58
N ALA A 206 3.01 4.93 15.24
CA ALA A 206 3.47 6.27 14.88
C ALA A 206 4.97 6.47 15.09
N GLU A 207 5.53 5.91 16.19
CA GLU A 207 6.96 5.94 16.45
C GLU A 207 7.76 5.21 15.36
N LEU A 208 7.34 3.99 15.02
CA LEU A 208 7.99 3.19 13.98
C LEU A 208 7.94 3.85 12.61
N MET A 209 6.79 4.43 12.24
CA MET A 209 6.65 5.19 10.99
C MET A 209 7.62 6.37 10.96
N ASN A 210 7.69 7.13 12.05
CA ASN A 210 8.62 8.25 12.16
C ASN A 210 10.09 7.82 12.15
N GLN A 211 10.43 6.63 12.67
CA GLN A 211 11.79 6.06 12.56
C GLN A 211 12.17 5.72 11.12
N VAL A 212 11.22 5.16 10.35
CA VAL A 212 11.45 4.89 8.91
C VAL A 212 11.71 6.18 8.14
N LEU A 213 10.98 7.24 8.46
CA LEU A 213 10.97 8.50 7.70
C LEU A 213 11.96 9.56 8.23
N ASP A 214 12.69 9.25 9.31
CA ASP A 214 13.61 10.21 9.92
C ASP A 214 14.75 10.58 8.98
N GLY A 215 14.91 11.90 8.71
CA GLY A 215 15.92 12.39 7.78
C GLY A 215 15.69 12.06 6.30
N VAL A 216 14.57 11.45 5.92
CA VAL A 216 14.22 11.19 4.51
C VAL A 216 13.87 12.50 3.82
N HIS A 217 14.55 12.80 2.72
CA HIS A 217 14.35 14.00 1.91
C HIS A 217 14.46 13.70 0.41
N GLY A 218 13.87 14.54 -0.44
CA GLY A 218 14.00 14.43 -1.89
C GLY A 218 13.18 13.30 -2.54
N ILE A 219 12.25 12.74 -1.79
CA ILE A 219 11.21 11.81 -2.26
C ILE A 219 9.93 12.14 -1.53
N HIS A 220 8.78 12.04 -2.20
CA HIS A 220 7.48 12.21 -1.56
C HIS A 220 7.12 10.95 -0.76
N THR A 221 6.70 11.13 0.48
CA THR A 221 6.36 10.06 1.40
C THR A 221 4.85 9.90 1.53
N SER A 222 4.35 8.68 1.46
CA SER A 222 2.93 8.37 1.61
C SER A 222 2.73 7.20 2.57
N MET A 223 1.62 7.24 3.31
CA MET A 223 1.15 6.13 4.13
C MET A 223 -0.22 5.72 3.65
N HIS A 224 -0.46 4.42 3.48
CA HIS A 224 -1.77 3.90 3.09
C HIS A 224 -2.41 3.10 4.21
N LEU A 225 -3.69 3.39 4.47
CA LEU A 225 -4.53 2.73 5.45
C LEU A 225 -5.82 2.24 4.79
N CYS A 226 -6.12 0.96 4.99
CA CYS A 226 -7.39 0.35 4.60
C CYS A 226 -7.88 -0.59 5.69
N HIS A 227 -9.14 -1.02 5.60
CA HIS A 227 -9.77 -1.92 6.60
C HIS A 227 -9.38 -3.40 6.42
N ALA A 228 -8.24 -3.66 5.80
CA ALA A 228 -7.77 -4.97 5.37
C ALA A 228 -8.83 -5.75 4.56
N HIS A 229 -8.40 -6.46 3.54
CA HIS A 229 -9.33 -7.12 2.61
C HIS A 229 -8.95 -8.57 2.40
N PHE A 230 -9.96 -9.41 2.38
CA PHE A 230 -9.87 -10.81 1.98
C PHE A 230 -11.00 -11.11 1.03
N ASN A 231 -10.67 -11.67 -0.12
CA ASN A 231 -11.66 -12.00 -1.17
C ASN A 231 -12.58 -10.81 -1.53
N ARG A 232 -11.98 -9.62 -1.65
CA ARG A 232 -12.68 -8.34 -1.92
C ARG A 232 -13.67 -7.91 -0.83
N GLN A 233 -13.57 -8.45 0.37
CA GLN A 233 -14.43 -8.08 1.49
C GLN A 233 -13.58 -7.42 2.59
N HIS A 234 -14.13 -6.40 3.22
CA HIS A 234 -13.50 -5.75 4.37
C HIS A 234 -13.40 -6.73 5.54
N LYS A 235 -12.23 -6.82 6.15
CA LYS A 235 -12.02 -7.63 7.35
C LYS A 235 -12.50 -6.90 8.60
N THR A 236 -12.37 -5.58 8.63
CA THR A 236 -12.75 -4.72 9.73
C THR A 236 -13.63 -3.58 9.26
N ALA A 237 -14.30 -2.90 10.20
CA ALA A 237 -15.15 -1.76 9.93
C ALA A 237 -15.04 -0.74 11.07
N GLY A 238 -15.24 0.51 10.74
CA GLY A 238 -15.30 1.59 11.73
C GLY A 238 -14.70 2.90 11.23
N PRO A 239 -15.11 4.02 11.84
CA PRO A 239 -14.61 5.34 11.46
C PRO A 239 -13.16 5.55 11.88
N TYR A 240 -12.44 6.36 11.13
CA TYR A 240 -11.05 6.72 11.41
C TYR A 240 -10.87 7.64 12.62
N ASP A 241 -11.94 8.10 13.28
CA ASP A 241 -11.88 9.05 14.40
C ASP A 241 -10.91 8.63 15.51
N LEU A 242 -10.89 7.33 15.84
CA LEU A 242 -10.03 6.78 16.88
C LEU A 242 -8.55 6.99 16.58
N ILE A 243 -8.14 6.88 15.32
CA ILE A 243 -6.73 6.93 14.92
C ILE A 243 -6.29 8.32 14.44
N MET A 244 -7.20 9.27 14.24
CA MET A 244 -6.87 10.64 13.78
C MET A 244 -5.80 11.33 14.66
N PRO A 245 -5.85 11.26 16.01
CA PRO A 245 -4.78 11.82 16.84
C PRO A 245 -3.41 11.17 16.61
N THR A 246 -3.40 9.88 16.27
CA THR A 246 -2.17 9.14 15.92
C THR A 246 -1.64 9.58 14.55
N LEU A 247 -2.52 9.72 13.57
CA LEU A 247 -2.15 10.20 12.23
C LEU A 247 -1.52 11.58 12.28
N ALA A 248 -1.99 12.46 13.15
CA ALA A 248 -1.41 13.79 13.35
C ALA A 248 0.04 13.78 13.92
N ARG A 249 0.49 12.66 14.47
CA ARG A 249 1.85 12.48 14.99
C ARG A 249 2.83 11.90 13.96
N ILE A 250 2.34 11.38 12.84
CA ILE A 250 3.14 10.75 11.80
C ILE A 250 3.63 11.82 10.81
N ARG A 251 4.93 11.88 10.62
CA ARG A 251 5.59 12.83 9.71
C ARG A 251 5.66 12.27 8.30
N VAL A 252 4.58 12.42 7.55
CA VAL A 252 4.42 11.92 6.17
C VAL A 252 3.77 13.00 5.32
N ASP A 253 4.07 13.04 4.01
CA ASP A 253 3.53 14.07 3.12
C ASP A 253 2.07 13.80 2.71
N THR A 254 1.69 12.52 2.57
CA THR A 254 0.33 12.10 2.20
C THR A 254 -0.14 10.94 3.08
N ILE A 255 -1.37 11.01 3.55
CA ILE A 255 -2.08 9.89 4.18
C ILE A 255 -3.24 9.48 3.28
N SER A 256 -3.16 8.27 2.74
CA SER A 256 -4.16 7.66 1.86
C SER A 256 -5.15 6.82 2.67
N LEU A 257 -6.42 7.20 2.62
CA LEU A 257 -7.52 6.58 3.36
C LEU A 257 -8.53 5.94 2.41
N GLU A 258 -9.07 4.80 2.81
CA GLU A 258 -10.20 4.15 2.17
C GLU A 258 -11.49 4.87 2.57
N LEU A 259 -12.19 5.50 1.63
CA LEU A 259 -13.36 6.35 1.89
C LEU A 259 -14.49 6.21 0.84
N ALA A 260 -14.37 5.29 -0.14
CA ALA A 260 -15.40 5.10 -1.15
C ALA A 260 -16.65 4.38 -0.60
N THR A 261 -16.53 3.68 0.53
CA THR A 261 -17.61 2.90 1.12
C THR A 261 -17.97 3.38 2.54
N PRO A 262 -19.21 3.12 3.01
CA PRO A 262 -19.63 3.45 4.37
C PRO A 262 -18.89 2.68 5.48
N VAL A 263 -18.15 1.63 5.14
CA VAL A 263 -17.40 0.80 6.09
C VAL A 263 -16.39 1.61 6.89
N ALA A 264 -15.81 2.64 6.27
CA ALA A 264 -14.88 3.58 6.89
C ALA A 264 -15.57 4.66 7.79
N GLY A 265 -16.89 4.61 7.99
CA GLY A 265 -17.63 5.52 8.85
C GLY A 265 -17.96 6.87 8.23
N GLY A 266 -17.66 7.10 6.95
CA GLY A 266 -17.97 8.36 6.26
C GLY A 266 -16.90 9.45 6.42
N LEU A 267 -17.21 10.64 5.89
CA LEU A 267 -16.24 11.74 5.75
C LEU A 267 -16.12 12.63 7.00
N ASP A 268 -16.96 12.45 8.01
CA ASP A 268 -16.95 13.32 9.21
C ASP A 268 -15.63 13.25 9.98
N ALA A 269 -14.95 12.11 9.95
CA ALA A 269 -13.62 11.94 10.53
C ALA A 269 -12.59 12.94 9.94
N LEU A 270 -12.77 13.36 8.67
CA LEU A 270 -11.90 14.33 8.01
C LEU A 270 -11.88 15.72 8.64
N ARG A 271 -12.86 16.07 9.49
CA ARG A 271 -12.81 17.30 10.30
C ARG A 271 -11.59 17.38 11.21
N ARG A 272 -11.00 16.22 11.55
CA ARG A 272 -9.81 16.10 12.40
C ARG A 272 -8.58 15.67 11.60
N PHE A 273 -8.68 15.66 10.27
CA PHE A 273 -7.56 15.26 9.41
C PHE A 273 -6.38 16.22 9.60
N PRO A 274 -5.15 15.72 9.75
CA PRO A 274 -3.99 16.55 10.09
C PRO A 274 -3.78 17.71 9.13
N GLU A 275 -3.53 18.90 9.67
CA GLU A 275 -3.14 20.06 8.87
C GLU A 275 -1.73 19.87 8.30
N GLY A 276 -1.49 20.42 7.10
CA GLY A 276 -0.18 20.32 6.43
C GLY A 276 0.09 19.00 5.72
N VAL A 277 -0.74 17.96 5.94
CA VAL A 277 -0.64 16.66 5.27
C VAL A 277 -1.65 16.59 4.13
N ARG A 278 -1.28 15.99 3.00
CA ARG A 278 -2.22 15.75 1.88
C ARG A 278 -3.11 14.56 2.20
N LEU A 279 -4.37 14.67 1.85
CA LEU A 279 -5.32 13.56 1.89
C LEU A 279 -5.25 12.79 0.56
N GLY A 280 -4.80 11.54 0.61
CA GLY A 280 -5.14 10.58 -0.41
C GLY A 280 -6.59 10.13 -0.17
N LEU A 281 -7.47 10.49 -1.08
CA LEU A 281 -8.88 10.18 -1.00
C LEU A 281 -9.17 8.93 -1.82
N GLY A 282 -9.47 7.81 -1.14
CA GLY A 282 -10.04 6.63 -1.76
C GLY A 282 -11.43 6.95 -2.28
N CYS A 283 -11.59 6.92 -3.59
CA CYS A 283 -12.84 7.28 -4.25
C CYS A 283 -13.29 6.29 -5.32
N ILE A 284 -12.65 5.12 -5.36
CA ILE A 284 -13.02 3.97 -6.19
C ILE A 284 -13.15 2.75 -5.28
N ASP A 285 -14.32 2.16 -5.22
CA ASP A 285 -14.58 0.94 -4.45
C ASP A 285 -14.00 -0.28 -5.16
N HIS A 286 -12.99 -0.92 -4.58
CA HIS A 286 -12.39 -2.15 -5.12
C HIS A 286 -13.16 -3.41 -4.69
N THR A 287 -14.12 -3.32 -3.78
CA THR A 287 -14.91 -4.46 -3.30
C THR A 287 -16.11 -4.75 -4.21
N ASP A 288 -16.68 -3.75 -4.84
CA ASP A 288 -17.77 -3.90 -5.82
C ASP A 288 -17.21 -4.08 -7.25
N ARG A 289 -17.88 -4.94 -8.03
CA ARG A 289 -17.61 -5.12 -9.46
C ARG A 289 -18.13 -3.99 -10.33
N HIS A 290 -18.99 -3.15 -9.78
CA HIS A 290 -19.45 -1.94 -10.47
C HIS A 290 -18.23 -1.06 -10.80
N VAL A 291 -18.17 -0.65 -12.06
CA VAL A 291 -17.18 0.34 -12.51
C VAL A 291 -17.80 1.71 -12.36
N GLU A 292 -17.22 2.52 -11.51
CA GLU A 292 -17.66 3.90 -11.26
C GLU A 292 -17.68 4.72 -12.54
N THR A 293 -18.54 5.72 -12.56
CA THR A 293 -18.52 6.78 -13.56
C THR A 293 -17.64 7.96 -13.08
N ALA A 294 -17.27 8.84 -13.99
CA ALA A 294 -16.60 10.09 -13.61
C ALA A 294 -17.45 10.96 -12.67
N ASP A 295 -18.80 10.87 -12.77
CA ASP A 295 -19.70 11.63 -11.89
C ASP A 295 -19.74 11.06 -10.48
N ASP A 296 -19.61 9.73 -10.30
CA ASP A 296 -19.47 9.10 -8.98
C ASP A 296 -18.19 9.59 -8.27
N VAL A 297 -17.08 9.64 -8.99
CA VAL A 297 -15.81 10.17 -8.49
C VAL A 297 -15.96 11.64 -8.09
N VAL A 298 -16.54 12.46 -8.98
CA VAL A 298 -16.79 13.88 -8.71
C VAL A 298 -17.64 14.06 -7.45
N ALA A 299 -18.74 13.33 -7.31
CA ALA A 299 -19.63 13.44 -6.16
C ALA A 299 -18.91 13.11 -4.83
N ARG A 300 -18.09 12.06 -4.81
CA ARG A 300 -17.30 11.69 -3.61
C ARG A 300 -16.27 12.76 -3.26
N VAL A 301 -15.57 13.32 -4.24
CA VAL A 301 -14.56 14.37 -4.01
C VAL A 301 -15.21 15.66 -3.55
N GLU A 302 -16.31 16.10 -4.18
CA GLU A 302 -17.05 17.32 -3.77
C GLU A 302 -17.53 17.21 -2.30
N ALA A 303 -17.96 16.02 -1.88
CA ALA A 303 -18.30 15.80 -0.46
C ALA A 303 -17.08 15.95 0.46
N ALA A 304 -15.91 15.48 0.07
CA ALA A 304 -14.68 15.63 0.86
C ALA A 304 -14.17 17.08 0.93
N LEU A 305 -14.46 17.90 -0.09
CA LEU A 305 -14.08 19.32 -0.14
C LEU A 305 -14.74 20.17 0.97
N HIS A 306 -15.81 19.70 1.61
CA HIS A 306 -16.35 20.34 2.81
C HIS A 306 -15.41 20.26 4.02
N HIS A 307 -14.40 19.40 3.98
CA HIS A 307 -13.47 19.12 5.09
C HIS A 307 -12.01 19.43 4.75
N VAL A 308 -11.59 19.21 3.51
CA VAL A 308 -10.19 19.33 3.08
C VAL A 308 -10.09 20.17 1.83
N ALA A 309 -9.17 21.14 1.80
CA ALA A 309 -8.96 22.01 0.63
C ALA A 309 -8.53 21.23 -0.62
N ALA A 310 -9.01 21.62 -1.79
CA ALA A 310 -8.75 20.98 -3.08
C ALA A 310 -7.24 20.77 -3.36
N SER A 311 -6.40 21.74 -2.99
CA SER A 311 -4.94 21.67 -3.16
C SER A 311 -4.26 20.57 -2.35
N ARG A 312 -4.96 19.98 -1.37
CA ARG A 312 -4.46 18.93 -0.49
C ARG A 312 -4.99 17.54 -0.84
N ILE A 313 -5.84 17.38 -1.85
CA ILE A 313 -6.46 16.11 -2.20
C ILE A 313 -5.71 15.44 -3.35
N VAL A 314 -5.39 14.15 -3.17
CA VAL A 314 -4.86 13.21 -4.17
C VAL A 314 -5.90 12.11 -4.36
N LEU A 315 -6.21 11.71 -5.58
CA LEU A 315 -7.24 10.71 -5.85
C LEU A 315 -6.65 9.33 -6.10
N HIS A 316 -7.25 8.30 -5.50
CA HIS A 316 -6.82 6.91 -5.70
C HIS A 316 -7.99 5.92 -5.44
N PRO A 317 -7.86 4.65 -5.84
CA PRO A 317 -8.77 3.59 -5.40
C PRO A 317 -8.61 3.30 -3.90
N ASP A 318 -9.65 2.84 -3.24
CA ASP A 318 -9.65 2.55 -1.78
C ASP A 318 -8.49 1.65 -1.34
N CYS A 319 -8.12 0.69 -2.18
CA CYS A 319 -6.99 -0.21 -1.91
C CYS A 319 -6.31 -0.64 -3.23
N GLY A 320 -5.21 -1.37 -3.12
CA GLY A 320 -4.66 -2.10 -4.26
C GLY A 320 -5.66 -3.11 -4.81
N PHE A 321 -5.75 -3.24 -6.13
CA PHE A 321 -6.76 -4.08 -6.77
C PHE A 321 -6.50 -5.58 -6.60
N SER A 322 -5.25 -5.98 -6.37
CA SER A 322 -4.92 -7.38 -6.13
C SER A 322 -3.67 -7.52 -5.24
N PRO A 323 -3.77 -7.15 -3.97
CA PRO A 323 -2.63 -7.24 -3.04
C PRO A 323 -2.18 -8.69 -2.80
N SER A 324 -3.02 -9.66 -3.11
CA SER A 324 -2.72 -11.09 -3.09
C SER A 324 -3.56 -11.86 -4.11
N VAL A 325 -3.20 -13.12 -4.35
CA VAL A 325 -3.96 -14.04 -5.24
C VAL A 325 -5.40 -14.31 -4.77
N GLN A 326 -5.73 -13.93 -3.55
CA GLN A 326 -7.05 -14.14 -2.95
C GLN A 326 -8.05 -13.00 -3.21
N ASN A 327 -7.62 -11.95 -3.91
CA ASN A 327 -8.49 -10.84 -4.29
C ASN A 327 -8.71 -10.85 -5.82
N PRO A 328 -9.69 -11.62 -6.31
CA PRO A 328 -9.93 -11.72 -7.74
C PRO A 328 -10.58 -10.44 -8.27
N MET A 329 -9.92 -9.80 -9.21
CA MET A 329 -10.46 -8.70 -10.01
C MET A 329 -9.99 -8.89 -11.44
N ASP A 330 -10.84 -8.59 -12.41
CA ASP A 330 -10.47 -8.62 -13.80
C ASP A 330 -9.63 -7.40 -14.18
N LEU A 331 -8.75 -7.58 -15.17
CA LEU A 331 -7.90 -6.49 -15.62
C LEU A 331 -8.71 -5.39 -16.32
N ASP A 332 -9.78 -5.77 -17.04
CA ASP A 332 -10.68 -4.83 -17.70
C ASP A 332 -11.50 -4.03 -16.67
N GLU A 333 -11.94 -4.66 -15.58
CA GLU A 333 -12.58 -3.98 -14.45
C GLU A 333 -11.63 -2.94 -13.85
N ALA A 334 -10.39 -3.33 -13.54
CA ALA A 334 -9.37 -2.43 -13.00
C ALA A 334 -9.09 -1.25 -13.94
N TYR A 335 -8.95 -1.53 -15.24
CA TYR A 335 -8.76 -0.50 -16.25
C TYR A 335 -9.92 0.49 -16.30
N GLY A 336 -11.17 -0.01 -16.30
CA GLY A 336 -12.37 0.82 -16.28
C GLY A 336 -12.42 1.73 -15.06
N LYS A 337 -12.12 1.19 -13.88
CA LYS A 337 -12.07 1.93 -12.61
C LYS A 337 -11.01 3.03 -12.62
N LEU A 338 -9.80 2.75 -13.09
CA LEU A 338 -8.74 3.77 -13.22
C LEU A 338 -9.09 4.85 -14.25
N LYS A 339 -9.73 4.47 -15.36
CA LYS A 339 -10.20 5.42 -16.36
C LYS A 339 -11.28 6.36 -15.81
N ALA A 340 -12.21 5.84 -15.02
CA ALA A 340 -13.23 6.64 -14.34
C ALA A 340 -12.59 7.63 -13.35
N LEU A 341 -11.59 7.18 -12.58
CA LEU A 341 -10.82 8.02 -11.67
C LEU A 341 -10.16 9.20 -12.39
N ALA A 342 -9.44 8.94 -13.48
CA ALA A 342 -8.77 9.97 -14.27
C ALA A 342 -9.78 10.96 -14.89
N ALA A 343 -10.88 10.45 -15.46
CA ALA A 343 -11.93 11.29 -16.03
C ALA A 343 -12.63 12.16 -14.97
N GLY A 344 -12.83 11.64 -13.75
CA GLY A 344 -13.36 12.39 -12.62
C GLY A 344 -12.42 13.53 -12.21
N ALA A 345 -11.10 13.24 -12.13
CA ALA A 345 -10.09 14.26 -11.84
C ALA A 345 -10.09 15.41 -12.85
N ASP A 346 -10.19 15.08 -14.14
CA ASP A 346 -10.24 16.10 -15.20
C ASP A 346 -11.48 16.99 -15.08
N ARG A 347 -12.65 16.43 -14.78
CA ARG A 347 -13.88 17.21 -14.53
C ARG A 347 -13.76 18.10 -13.30
N LEU A 348 -13.16 17.62 -12.22
CA LEU A 348 -12.91 18.41 -11.01
C LEU A 348 -11.95 19.58 -11.29
N ARG A 349 -10.90 19.36 -12.06
CA ARG A 349 -9.98 20.42 -12.47
C ARG A 349 -10.70 21.53 -13.23
N ILE A 350 -11.55 21.18 -14.18
CA ILE A 350 -12.34 22.18 -14.93
C ILE A 350 -13.24 22.99 -13.98
N ARG A 351 -13.88 22.34 -12.98
CA ARG A 351 -14.77 23.03 -12.03
C ARG A 351 -14.03 23.94 -11.05
N HIS A 352 -12.80 23.57 -10.67
CA HIS A 352 -12.01 24.25 -9.63
C HIS A 352 -10.83 25.05 -10.18
N SER A 353 -10.73 25.25 -11.52
CA SER A 353 -9.70 26.09 -12.18
C SER A 353 -10.07 27.55 -12.24
N GLY A 354 -10.89 28.06 -11.34
CA GLY A 354 -11.33 29.44 -11.25
C GLY A 354 -10.52 30.30 -10.30
#